data_6ae949d0135e4f7783d13966d7afa308
#
_entry.id   6ae949d0135e4f7783d13966d7afa308
#
_cell.length_a   1.000
_cell.length_b   1.000
_cell.length_c   1.000
_cell.angle_alpha   90.00
_cell.angle_beta   90.00
_cell.angle_gamma   90.00
#
_symmetry.space_group_name_H-M   'P 1'
#
loop_
_entity.id
_entity.type
_entity.pdbx_description
1 polymer ?
#
loop_
_entity_poly.entity_id
_entity_poly.type
_entity_poly.pdbx_seq_one_letter_code
_entity_poly.pdbx_strand_id
1 'polypeptide(L)'
;FDLFQDFETYVDELNNYNPTILVAPASMLLVLCKKKLDGILKINPIQIISVAEILEKKDEEFIKEVFGVKMVYQIYQATEGLLGYTCHCGSIHLNEECIKFEKYYIDEKRFYPIISDFRRKSQPFIKYKLNDILIENKNRCECGSVFTRIDKIEGRSDDIFFFKDKSGKLKKVFPDFIRRCILFSEEIREYQVFQVDFDKLEVAVLEIKDFQKKEITKEFDKLFEKLGIEGVKIDFIEYAPEKNVKLRRIFQKIKKEL
;
A
#
# COMPACT_ATOMS: atom_id res chain seq x y z
N PHE A 1 -2.09 -22.86 -2.68
CA PHE A 1 -3.47 -22.35 -2.65
C PHE A 1 -3.63 -21.36 -3.80
N ASP A 2 -4.67 -21.56 -4.62
CA ASP A 2 -4.97 -20.72 -5.77
C ASP A 2 -5.92 -19.59 -5.37
N LEU A 3 -5.53 -18.33 -5.62
CA LEU A 3 -6.35 -17.15 -5.29
C LEU A 3 -7.63 -17.06 -6.14
N PHE A 4 -7.73 -17.83 -7.24
CA PHE A 4 -8.89 -17.87 -8.12
C PHE A 4 -9.86 -19.02 -7.81
N GLN A 5 -9.52 -19.85 -6.82
CA GLN A 5 -10.37 -20.93 -6.36
C GLN A 5 -11.57 -20.38 -5.56
N ASP A 6 -12.67 -21.15 -5.50
CA ASP A 6 -13.80 -20.80 -4.65
C ASP A 6 -13.37 -20.63 -3.19
N PHE A 7 -13.80 -19.51 -2.59
CA PHE A 7 -13.28 -19.09 -1.28
C PHE A 7 -13.66 -20.05 -0.14
N GLU A 8 -14.82 -20.70 -0.19
CA GLU A 8 -15.24 -21.68 0.83
C GLU A 8 -14.32 -22.91 0.82
N THR A 9 -14.05 -23.46 -0.37
CA THR A 9 -13.10 -24.55 -0.56
C THR A 9 -11.70 -24.18 -0.07
N TYR A 10 -11.27 -22.95 -0.35
CA TYR A 10 -9.99 -22.42 0.09
C TYR A 10 -9.83 -22.37 1.62
N VAL A 11 -10.88 -21.97 2.33
CA VAL A 11 -10.87 -21.92 3.80
C VAL A 11 -10.84 -23.31 4.42
N ASP A 12 -11.57 -24.27 3.87
CA ASP A 12 -11.55 -25.67 4.32
C ASP A 12 -10.17 -26.31 4.12
N GLU A 13 -9.55 -26.08 2.97
CA GLU A 13 -8.17 -26.53 2.72
C GLU A 13 -7.17 -25.92 3.71
N LEU A 14 -7.29 -24.61 4.01
CA LEU A 14 -6.44 -23.93 4.99
C LEU A 14 -6.62 -24.53 6.39
N ASN A 15 -7.86 -24.79 6.81
CA ASN A 15 -8.16 -25.41 8.10
C ASN A 15 -7.55 -26.79 8.22
N ASN A 16 -7.63 -27.60 7.15
CA ASN A 16 -7.06 -28.94 7.12
C ASN A 16 -5.53 -28.92 7.10
N TYR A 17 -4.93 -27.99 6.35
CA TYR A 17 -3.48 -27.86 6.24
C TYR A 17 -2.84 -27.23 7.49
N ASN A 18 -3.54 -26.32 8.16
CA ASN A 18 -3.12 -25.58 9.36
C ASN A 18 -1.69 -25.03 9.26
N PRO A 19 -1.41 -24.05 8.39
CA PRO A 19 -0.06 -23.57 8.09
C PRO A 19 0.57 -22.91 9.32
N THR A 20 1.87 -23.19 9.53
CA THR A 20 2.70 -22.52 10.53
C THR A 20 3.08 -21.09 10.07
N ILE A 21 3.27 -20.91 8.76
CA ILE A 21 3.56 -19.61 8.13
C ILE A 21 2.48 -19.33 7.10
N LEU A 22 1.82 -18.19 7.24
CA LEU A 22 0.82 -17.70 6.29
C LEU A 22 1.40 -16.58 5.44
N VAL A 23 1.44 -16.76 4.12
CA VAL A 23 1.91 -15.76 3.16
C VAL A 23 0.76 -15.41 2.22
N ALA A 24 0.35 -14.15 2.21
CA ALA A 24 -0.75 -13.70 1.36
C ALA A 24 -0.68 -12.18 1.09
N PRO A 25 -1.36 -11.69 0.04
CA PRO A 25 -1.60 -10.26 -0.14
C PRO A 25 -2.37 -9.65 1.05
N ALA A 26 -2.15 -8.35 1.32
CA ALA A 26 -2.81 -7.66 2.43
C ALA A 26 -4.34 -7.78 2.36
N SER A 27 -4.93 -7.63 1.18
CA SER A 27 -6.38 -7.80 0.95
C SER A 27 -6.87 -9.18 1.35
N MET A 28 -6.16 -10.24 0.99
CA MET A 28 -6.51 -11.60 1.35
C MET A 28 -6.37 -11.84 2.85
N LEU A 29 -5.32 -11.31 3.49
CA LEU A 29 -5.15 -11.40 4.95
C LEU A 29 -6.35 -10.78 5.68
N LEU A 30 -6.88 -9.65 5.20
CA LEU A 30 -8.06 -9.01 5.77
C LEU A 30 -9.34 -9.87 5.62
N VAL A 31 -9.52 -10.52 4.47
CA VAL A 31 -10.63 -11.46 4.27
C VAL A 31 -10.50 -12.64 5.21
N LEU A 32 -9.31 -13.22 5.36
CA LEU A 32 -9.03 -14.30 6.30
C LEU A 32 -9.25 -13.88 7.77
N CYS A 33 -8.94 -12.63 8.13
CA CYS A 33 -9.28 -12.09 9.44
C CYS A 33 -10.79 -12.10 9.70
N LYS A 34 -11.60 -11.62 8.74
CA LYS A 34 -13.08 -11.67 8.87
C LYS A 34 -13.57 -13.10 9.11
N LYS A 35 -13.10 -14.08 8.30
CA LYS A 35 -13.47 -15.49 8.46
C LYS A 35 -13.01 -16.11 9.78
N LYS A 36 -11.88 -15.63 10.32
CA LYS A 36 -11.42 -16.08 11.64
C LYS A 36 -12.30 -15.52 12.77
N LEU A 37 -12.71 -14.26 12.67
CA LEU A 37 -13.65 -13.67 13.63
C LEU A 37 -15.03 -14.35 13.58
N ASP A 38 -15.49 -14.76 12.40
CA ASP A 38 -16.72 -15.53 12.20
C ASP A 38 -16.60 -16.98 12.71
N GLY A 39 -15.43 -17.41 13.18
CA GLY A 39 -15.18 -18.79 13.65
C GLY A 39 -15.08 -19.83 12.54
N ILE A 40 -15.10 -19.43 11.28
CA ILE A 40 -15.02 -20.30 10.09
C ILE A 40 -13.57 -20.72 9.85
N LEU A 41 -12.63 -19.77 9.88
CA LEU A 41 -11.19 -20.04 9.78
C LEU A 41 -10.60 -20.34 11.16
N LYS A 42 -9.96 -21.52 11.30
CA LYS A 42 -9.45 -22.04 12.59
C LYS A 42 -7.93 -22.08 12.70
N ILE A 43 -7.19 -21.68 11.66
CA ILE A 43 -5.72 -21.72 11.65
C ILE A 43 -5.10 -20.75 12.67
N ASN A 44 -3.91 -21.10 13.18
CA ASN A 44 -3.13 -20.28 14.10
C ASN A 44 -1.67 -20.22 13.65
N PRO A 45 -1.37 -19.49 12.56
CA PRO A 45 0.00 -19.34 12.11
C PRO A 45 0.84 -18.58 13.13
N ILE A 46 2.09 -19.00 13.31
CA ILE A 46 3.04 -18.31 14.20
C ILE A 46 3.69 -17.11 13.50
N GLN A 47 3.65 -17.08 12.16
CA GLN A 47 4.20 -16.03 11.34
C GLN A 47 3.28 -15.68 10.18
N ILE A 48 3.07 -14.40 9.96
CA ILE A 48 2.31 -13.86 8.82
C ILE A 48 3.23 -12.97 8.00
N ILE A 49 3.18 -13.16 6.68
CA ILE A 49 3.97 -12.39 5.71
C ILE A 49 3.01 -11.78 4.70
N SER A 50 2.96 -10.45 4.66
CA SER A 50 2.22 -9.70 3.65
C SER A 50 3.10 -9.50 2.41
N VAL A 51 2.52 -9.75 1.24
CA VAL A 51 3.23 -9.67 -0.05
C VAL A 51 2.39 -8.90 -1.08
N ALA A 52 3.05 -8.46 -2.14
CA ALA A 52 2.44 -7.93 -3.37
C ALA A 52 1.63 -6.63 -3.24
N GLU A 53 1.11 -6.28 -2.09
CA GLU A 53 0.27 -5.10 -1.84
C GLU A 53 0.85 -4.26 -0.71
N ILE A 54 0.45 -2.97 -0.67
CA ILE A 54 0.81 -2.10 0.45
C ILE A 54 -0.01 -2.53 1.67
N LEU A 55 0.68 -2.84 2.77
CA LEU A 55 0.04 -3.08 4.06
C LEU A 55 -0.07 -1.74 4.82
N GLU A 56 -1.31 -1.29 5.02
CA GLU A 56 -1.56 -0.10 5.82
C GLU A 56 -1.42 -0.43 7.31
N LYS A 57 -1.01 0.57 8.11
CA LYS A 57 -0.77 0.37 9.54
C LYS A 57 -2.01 -0.14 10.31
N LYS A 58 -3.20 0.39 9.99
CA LYS A 58 -4.47 -0.08 10.58
C LYS A 58 -4.75 -1.55 10.23
N ASP A 59 -4.44 -1.95 9.00
CA ASP A 59 -4.63 -3.33 8.54
C ASP A 59 -3.63 -4.26 9.22
N GLU A 60 -2.37 -3.83 9.39
CA GLU A 60 -1.36 -4.57 10.14
C GLU A 60 -1.78 -4.80 11.59
N GLU A 61 -2.23 -3.75 12.28
CA GLU A 61 -2.70 -3.83 13.66
C GLU A 61 -3.88 -4.79 13.80
N PHE A 62 -4.83 -4.74 12.89
CA PHE A 62 -5.96 -5.65 12.87
C PHE A 62 -5.58 -7.11 12.62
N ILE A 63 -4.69 -7.36 11.67
CA ILE A 63 -4.18 -8.72 11.39
C ILE A 63 -3.46 -9.27 12.63
N LYS A 64 -2.64 -8.45 13.27
CA LYS A 64 -1.92 -8.84 14.51
C LYS A 64 -2.90 -9.22 15.63
N GLU A 65 -3.92 -8.41 15.84
CA GLU A 65 -4.96 -8.66 16.86
C GLU A 65 -5.71 -9.97 16.60
N VAL A 66 -6.23 -10.15 15.39
CA VAL A 66 -7.07 -11.31 15.03
C VAL A 66 -6.30 -12.63 15.06
N PHE A 67 -5.04 -12.63 14.60
CA PHE A 67 -4.22 -13.85 14.59
C PHE A 67 -3.34 -14.03 15.84
N GLY A 68 -3.28 -13.05 16.74
CA GLY A 68 -2.45 -13.11 17.94
C GLY A 68 -0.95 -13.09 17.65
N VAL A 69 -0.49 -12.54 16.52
CA VAL A 69 0.93 -12.47 16.16
C VAL A 69 1.56 -11.15 16.60
N LYS A 70 2.84 -11.18 16.96
CA LYS A 70 3.54 -9.98 17.43
C LYS A 70 3.78 -8.96 16.31
N MET A 71 3.94 -9.44 15.06
CA MET A 71 4.23 -8.60 13.91
C MET A 71 3.77 -9.28 12.62
N VAL A 72 3.50 -8.48 11.60
CA VAL A 72 3.29 -8.95 10.23
C VAL A 72 4.54 -8.58 9.44
N TYR A 73 5.23 -9.59 8.93
CA TYR A 73 6.38 -9.37 8.05
C TYR A 73 5.90 -8.88 6.69
N GLN A 74 6.71 -8.10 6.01
CA GLN A 74 6.43 -7.63 4.66
C GLN A 74 7.59 -7.98 3.74
N ILE A 75 7.26 -8.41 2.52
CA ILE A 75 8.21 -8.59 1.44
C ILE A 75 7.93 -7.52 0.39
N TYR A 76 8.94 -6.68 0.15
CA TYR A 76 8.93 -5.76 -0.98
C TYR A 76 9.44 -6.49 -2.21
N GLN A 77 8.51 -6.84 -3.07
CA GLN A 77 8.75 -7.60 -4.30
C GLN A 77 8.05 -6.94 -5.48
N ALA A 78 8.75 -6.92 -6.60
CA ALA A 78 8.23 -6.51 -7.89
C ALA A 78 8.63 -7.54 -8.96
N THR A 79 8.23 -7.34 -10.22
CA THR A 79 8.67 -8.19 -11.35
C THR A 79 10.18 -8.19 -11.48
N GLU A 80 10.80 -7.11 -11.08
CA GLU A 80 12.26 -6.89 -11.07
C GLU A 80 12.99 -7.73 -10.02
N GLY A 81 12.33 -8.20 -8.97
CA GLY A 81 12.93 -9.11 -7.99
C GLY A 81 12.47 -8.89 -6.55
N LEU A 82 13.16 -9.56 -5.62
CA LEU A 82 13.05 -9.35 -4.18
C LEU A 82 13.84 -8.12 -3.81
N LEU A 83 13.15 -7.02 -3.59
CA LEU A 83 13.73 -5.69 -3.39
C LEU A 83 13.96 -5.33 -1.92
N GLY A 84 13.26 -5.98 -1.01
CA GLY A 84 13.41 -5.73 0.42
C GLY A 84 12.55 -6.67 1.28
N TYR A 85 12.83 -6.70 2.56
CA TYR A 85 12.13 -7.57 3.51
C TYR A 85 12.19 -7.01 4.93
N THR A 86 11.21 -7.40 5.75
CA THR A 86 11.15 -7.03 7.16
C THR A 86 12.15 -7.85 7.99
N CYS A 87 12.99 -7.19 8.78
CA CYS A 87 13.87 -7.83 9.75
C CYS A 87 13.11 -8.25 11.03
N HIS A 88 13.82 -8.95 11.92
CA HIS A 88 13.25 -9.40 13.21
C HIS A 88 12.83 -8.27 14.17
N CYS A 89 13.31 -7.03 13.92
CA CYS A 89 12.87 -5.84 14.65
C CYS A 89 11.69 -5.10 14.00
N GLY A 90 11.08 -5.67 12.96
CA GLY A 90 9.92 -5.07 12.27
C GLY A 90 10.24 -3.98 11.26
N SER A 91 11.51 -3.71 10.97
CA SER A 91 11.92 -2.71 9.97
C SER A 91 12.13 -3.34 8.60
N ILE A 92 11.69 -2.66 7.55
CA ILE A 92 11.96 -3.09 6.18
C ILE A 92 13.34 -2.62 5.76
N HIS A 93 14.17 -3.54 5.28
CA HIS A 93 15.47 -3.26 4.70
C HIS A 93 15.47 -3.57 3.20
N LEU A 94 16.16 -2.73 2.42
CA LEU A 94 16.40 -3.01 1.00
C LEU A 94 17.38 -4.20 0.86
N ASN A 95 17.19 -5.01 -0.15
CA ASN A 95 18.01 -6.19 -0.41
C ASN A 95 19.34 -5.82 -1.09
N GLU A 96 20.18 -5.07 -0.38
CA GLU A 96 21.46 -4.55 -0.89
C GLU A 96 22.56 -5.64 -0.93
N GLU A 97 22.26 -6.85 -0.47
CA GLU A 97 23.15 -8.01 -0.66
C GLU A 97 23.34 -8.37 -2.15
N CYS A 98 22.31 -8.15 -2.95
CA CYS A 98 22.26 -8.63 -4.33
C CYS A 98 21.94 -7.54 -5.34
N ILE A 99 21.38 -6.45 -4.89
CA ILE A 99 20.90 -5.36 -5.71
C ILE A 99 21.54 -4.06 -5.23
N LYS A 100 22.20 -3.36 -6.13
CA LYS A 100 22.63 -1.99 -5.86
C LYS A 100 21.43 -1.06 -6.01
N PHE A 101 21.16 -0.25 -4.97
CA PHE A 101 20.18 0.80 -4.98
C PHE A 101 20.85 2.16 -5.07
N GLU A 102 20.53 2.91 -6.11
CA GLU A 102 20.81 4.34 -6.20
C GLU A 102 19.51 5.09 -5.89
N LYS A 103 19.57 6.17 -5.10
CA LYS A 103 18.39 6.88 -4.60
C LYS A 103 18.23 8.19 -5.37
N TYR A 104 17.16 8.30 -6.15
CA TYR A 104 16.77 9.55 -6.76
C TYR A 104 15.78 10.27 -5.86
N TYR A 105 16.28 11.18 -5.02
CA TYR A 105 15.47 11.86 -4.01
C TYR A 105 14.48 12.84 -4.63
N ILE A 106 13.24 12.79 -4.11
CA ILE A 106 12.15 13.72 -4.43
C ILE A 106 12.14 14.85 -3.39
N ASP A 107 12.41 14.51 -2.13
CA ASP A 107 12.57 15.40 -0.99
C ASP A 107 13.58 14.81 0.02
N GLU A 108 13.58 15.27 1.27
CA GLU A 108 14.55 14.83 2.30
C GLU A 108 14.51 13.34 2.64
N LYS A 109 13.37 12.66 2.40
CA LYS A 109 13.14 11.26 2.78
C LYS A 109 12.60 10.41 1.64
N ARG A 110 11.87 11.00 0.69
CA ARG A 110 11.27 10.27 -0.43
C ARG A 110 12.24 10.11 -1.56
N PHE A 111 12.31 8.91 -2.12
CA PHE A 111 13.13 8.65 -3.29
C PHE A 111 12.52 7.60 -4.21
N TYR A 112 12.87 7.69 -5.49
CA TYR A 112 12.70 6.61 -6.45
C TYR A 112 13.93 5.72 -6.40
N PRO A 113 13.78 4.39 -6.21
CA PRO A 113 14.92 3.48 -6.31
C PRO A 113 15.31 3.28 -7.77
N ILE A 114 16.62 3.38 -8.02
CA ILE A 114 17.25 2.98 -9.28
C ILE A 114 18.06 1.75 -8.96
N ILE A 115 17.73 0.62 -9.60
CA ILE A 115 18.30 -0.68 -9.26
C ILE A 115 19.27 -1.17 -10.31
N SER A 116 20.32 -1.88 -9.84
CA SER A 116 21.16 -2.75 -10.66
C SER A 116 21.25 -4.11 -9.97
N ASP A 117 20.72 -5.15 -10.63
CA ASP A 117 20.74 -6.52 -10.11
C ASP A 117 21.90 -7.29 -10.72
N PHE A 118 22.83 -7.71 -9.86
CA PHE A 118 24.05 -8.42 -10.28
C PHE A 118 23.86 -9.92 -10.51
N ARG A 119 22.74 -10.49 -10.09
CA ARG A 119 22.46 -11.93 -10.20
C ARG A 119 21.65 -12.31 -11.44
N ARG A 120 20.88 -11.38 -11.99
CA ARG A 120 20.05 -11.65 -13.17
C ARG A 120 20.89 -11.64 -14.44
N LYS A 121 20.99 -12.82 -15.06
CA LYS A 121 21.78 -13.02 -16.30
C LYS A 121 20.91 -12.99 -17.56
N SER A 122 19.69 -13.53 -17.49
CA SER A 122 18.78 -13.62 -18.65
C SER A 122 18.10 -12.30 -19.01
N GLN A 123 17.80 -11.50 -17.99
CA GLN A 123 17.22 -10.17 -18.14
C GLN A 123 17.87 -9.24 -17.11
N PRO A 124 19.05 -8.68 -17.42
CA PRO A 124 19.76 -7.82 -16.47
C PRO A 124 19.03 -6.50 -16.29
N PHE A 125 18.93 -6.03 -15.04
CA PHE A 125 18.54 -4.68 -14.72
C PHE A 125 19.79 -3.86 -14.37
N ILE A 126 20.07 -2.85 -15.15
CA ILE A 126 21.21 -1.96 -14.94
C ILE A 126 20.70 -0.53 -14.94
N LYS A 127 20.86 0.18 -13.79
CA LYS A 127 20.33 1.52 -13.58
C LYS A 127 18.86 1.68 -13.97
N TYR A 128 18.07 0.65 -13.67
CA TYR A 128 16.64 0.63 -13.95
C TYR A 128 15.89 1.41 -12.86
N LYS A 129 15.21 2.48 -13.26
CA LYS A 129 14.42 3.31 -12.35
C LYS A 129 13.06 2.65 -12.12
N LEU A 130 12.76 2.29 -10.87
CA LEU A 130 11.44 1.84 -10.48
C LEU A 130 10.47 3.03 -10.37
N ASN A 131 9.19 2.73 -10.51
CA ASN A 131 8.12 3.71 -10.30
C ASN A 131 7.58 3.74 -8.87
N ASP A 132 8.14 2.95 -7.97
CA ASP A 132 7.79 2.98 -6.55
C ASP A 132 8.42 4.19 -5.84
N ILE A 133 7.70 4.72 -4.86
CA ILE A 133 8.18 5.80 -3.99
C ILE A 133 8.44 5.19 -2.62
N LEU A 134 9.67 5.27 -2.17
CA LEU A 134 10.10 4.77 -0.86
C LEU A 134 10.38 5.93 0.09
N ILE A 135 10.06 5.73 1.37
CA ILE A 135 10.39 6.67 2.44
C ILE A 135 11.57 6.10 3.22
N GLU A 136 12.71 6.77 3.15
CA GLU A 136 13.92 6.37 3.87
C GLU A 136 13.80 6.65 5.35
N ASN A 137 14.31 5.71 6.17
CA ASN A 137 14.59 5.94 7.57
C ASN A 137 16.11 5.99 7.78
N LYS A 138 16.62 7.18 8.11
CA LYS A 138 18.06 7.41 8.30
C LYS A 138 18.60 6.90 9.64
N ASN A 139 17.71 6.50 10.56
CA ASN A 139 18.14 5.95 11.85
C ASN A 139 18.58 4.49 11.68
N ARG A 140 19.63 4.08 12.38
CA ARG A 140 20.06 2.68 12.41
C ARG A 140 18.98 1.79 12.98
N CYS A 141 18.85 0.59 12.40
CA CYS A 141 17.97 -0.43 12.94
C CYS A 141 18.65 -1.20 14.08
N GLU A 142 17.90 -1.54 15.11
CA GLU A 142 18.38 -2.36 16.23
C GLU A 142 18.79 -3.78 15.79
N CYS A 143 18.34 -4.25 14.62
CA CYS A 143 18.77 -5.54 14.06
C CYS A 143 20.25 -5.59 13.68
N GLY A 144 20.95 -4.44 13.68
CA GLY A 144 22.37 -4.32 13.32
C GLY A 144 22.64 -4.30 11.81
N SER A 145 21.63 -4.44 10.95
CA SER A 145 21.80 -4.38 9.50
C SER A 145 22.33 -3.02 9.06
N VAL A 146 23.29 -3.05 8.12
CA VAL A 146 23.83 -1.87 7.43
C VAL A 146 23.04 -1.48 6.19
N PHE A 147 22.11 -2.32 5.77
CA PHE A 147 21.26 -2.09 4.59
C PHE A 147 20.30 -0.93 4.80
N THR A 148 20.00 -0.23 3.72
CA THR A 148 19.06 0.88 3.75
C THR A 148 17.74 0.46 4.40
N ARG A 149 17.36 1.17 5.46
CA ARG A 149 16.08 1.02 6.13
C ARG A 149 15.06 1.95 5.49
N ILE A 150 13.85 1.43 5.24
CA ILE A 150 12.73 2.24 4.78
C ILE A 150 11.59 2.19 5.81
N ASP A 151 10.89 3.31 5.99
CA ASP A 151 9.72 3.38 6.85
C ASP A 151 8.53 2.70 6.19
N LYS A 152 8.37 2.91 4.87
CA LYS A 152 7.31 2.29 4.07
C LYS A 152 7.52 2.47 2.57
N ILE A 153 6.78 1.70 1.81
CA ILE A 153 6.51 1.90 0.40
C ILE A 153 5.29 2.83 0.32
N GLU A 154 5.47 4.08 -0.14
CA GLU A 154 4.39 5.07 -0.16
C GLU A 154 3.37 4.81 -1.28
N GLY A 155 3.81 4.25 -2.39
CA GLY A 155 3.00 3.97 -3.57
C GLY A 155 3.81 4.09 -4.84
N ARG A 156 3.14 4.32 -5.96
CA ARG A 156 3.77 4.49 -7.25
C ARG A 156 3.75 5.95 -7.72
N SER A 157 4.69 6.32 -8.54
CA SER A 157 4.72 7.64 -9.18
C SER A 157 3.48 7.90 -10.05
N ASP A 158 2.87 6.83 -10.57
CA ASP A 158 1.64 6.89 -11.36
C ASP A 158 0.41 7.21 -10.51
N ASP A 159 0.52 7.08 -9.19
CA ASP A 159 -0.55 7.36 -8.23
C ASP A 159 -0.44 8.77 -7.63
N ILE A 160 0.54 9.58 -8.04
CA ILE A 160 0.64 10.98 -7.61
C ILE A 160 -0.49 11.78 -8.25
N PHE A 161 -1.26 12.48 -7.42
CA PHE A 161 -2.30 13.40 -7.88
C PHE A 161 -1.73 14.78 -8.15
N PHE A 162 -2.33 15.47 -9.11
CA PHE A 162 -1.91 16.81 -9.53
C PHE A 162 -3.10 17.76 -9.45
N PHE A 163 -3.02 18.76 -8.60
CA PHE A 163 -4.05 19.79 -8.45
C PHE A 163 -3.47 21.16 -8.83
N LYS A 164 -4.34 22.09 -9.21
CA LYS A 164 -3.95 23.50 -9.43
C LYS A 164 -4.12 24.27 -8.12
N ASP A 165 -3.10 25.07 -7.78
CA ASP A 165 -3.24 26.05 -6.69
C ASP A 165 -3.93 27.33 -7.21
N LYS A 166 -4.15 28.31 -6.31
CA LYS A 166 -4.76 29.63 -6.62
C LYS A 166 -4.07 30.38 -7.76
N SER A 167 -2.81 30.14 -8.00
CA SER A 167 -2.03 30.74 -9.08
C SER A 167 -2.06 29.94 -10.38
N GLY A 168 -2.77 28.79 -10.41
CA GLY A 168 -2.79 27.86 -11.54
C GLY A 168 -1.57 26.94 -11.63
N LYS A 169 -0.65 26.99 -10.65
CA LYS A 169 0.52 26.12 -10.60
C LYS A 169 0.14 24.72 -10.12
N LEU A 170 0.69 23.71 -10.80
CA LEU A 170 0.47 22.32 -10.42
C LEU A 170 1.16 21.96 -9.08
N LYS A 171 0.38 21.45 -8.16
CA LYS A 171 0.82 20.87 -6.89
C LYS A 171 0.73 19.36 -6.97
N LYS A 172 1.79 18.69 -6.52
CA LYS A 172 1.83 17.23 -6.37
C LYS A 172 1.30 16.83 -5.00
N VAL A 173 0.35 15.90 -4.98
CA VAL A 173 -0.16 15.30 -3.75
C VAL A 173 0.13 13.80 -3.80
N PHE A 174 1.00 13.36 -2.90
CA PHE A 174 1.42 11.97 -2.85
C PHE A 174 0.32 11.05 -2.33
N PRO A 175 0.31 9.78 -2.73
CA PRO A 175 -0.74 8.80 -2.38
C PRO A 175 -1.03 8.70 -0.89
N ASP A 176 -0.02 8.84 -0.05
CA ASP A 176 -0.16 8.76 1.41
C ASP A 176 -1.08 9.84 1.99
N PHE A 177 -1.00 11.06 1.48
CA PHE A 177 -1.89 12.14 1.91
C PHE A 177 -3.35 11.84 1.54
N ILE A 178 -3.57 11.29 0.36
CA ILE A 178 -4.91 10.88 -0.10
C ILE A 178 -5.46 9.75 0.79
N ARG A 179 -4.65 8.72 1.07
CA ARG A 179 -5.03 7.62 1.96
C ARG A 179 -5.42 8.11 3.35
N ARG A 180 -4.64 9.04 3.90
CA ARG A 180 -4.90 9.59 5.24
C ARG A 180 -6.26 10.28 5.34
N CYS A 181 -6.69 11.00 4.29
CA CYS A 181 -8.02 11.61 4.25
C CYS A 181 -9.15 10.56 4.35
N ILE A 182 -8.96 9.38 3.75
CA ILE A 182 -9.96 8.30 3.84
C ILE A 182 -9.87 7.57 5.18
N LEU A 183 -8.66 7.21 5.61
CA LEU A 183 -8.43 6.38 6.79
C LEU A 183 -8.58 7.14 8.11
N PHE A 184 -8.78 8.46 8.06
CA PHE A 184 -9.09 9.26 9.23
C PHE A 184 -10.46 8.89 9.82
N SER A 185 -11.43 8.54 8.96
CA SER A 185 -12.71 7.99 9.42
C SER A 185 -12.51 6.52 9.85
N GLU A 186 -12.97 6.22 11.05
CA GLU A 186 -12.89 4.86 11.60
C GLU A 186 -13.71 3.88 10.77
N GLU A 187 -13.35 2.59 10.83
CA GLU A 187 -14.02 1.47 10.15
C GLU A 187 -13.83 1.38 8.62
N ILE A 188 -13.27 2.37 7.93
CA ILE A 188 -13.05 2.28 6.48
C ILE A 188 -11.81 1.44 6.19
N ARG A 189 -12.00 0.35 5.42
CA ARG A 189 -10.93 -0.55 4.99
C ARG A 189 -10.92 -0.78 3.48
N GLU A 190 -12.09 -0.83 2.86
CA GLU A 190 -12.27 -1.08 1.43
C GLU A 190 -12.68 0.21 0.74
N TYR A 191 -11.77 0.76 -0.04
CA TYR A 191 -11.96 2.04 -0.74
C TYR A 191 -11.08 2.15 -1.98
N GLN A 192 -11.48 3.04 -2.87
CA GLN A 192 -10.69 3.50 -4.01
C GLN A 192 -10.89 5.01 -4.18
N VAL A 193 -9.84 5.70 -4.59
CA VAL A 193 -9.86 7.14 -4.89
C VAL A 193 -9.29 7.35 -6.27
N PHE A 194 -10.04 8.04 -7.10
CA PHE A 194 -9.69 8.33 -8.48
C PHE A 194 -9.56 9.83 -8.67
N GLN A 195 -8.42 10.27 -9.17
CA GLN A 195 -8.34 11.62 -9.71
C GLN A 195 -8.76 11.57 -11.18
N VAL A 196 -9.90 12.14 -11.49
CA VAL A 196 -10.48 12.12 -12.84
C VAL A 196 -10.22 13.41 -13.61
N ASP A 197 -10.02 14.52 -12.87
CA ASP A 197 -9.59 15.81 -13.41
C ASP A 197 -8.73 16.57 -12.39
N PHE A 198 -8.11 17.68 -12.79
CA PHE A 198 -7.30 18.54 -11.92
C PHE A 198 -8.08 19.17 -10.75
N ASP A 199 -9.40 19.26 -10.89
CA ASP A 199 -10.33 19.80 -9.90
C ASP A 199 -11.40 18.78 -9.47
N LYS A 200 -11.21 17.48 -9.78
CA LYS A 200 -12.23 16.47 -9.49
C LYS A 200 -11.65 15.17 -8.97
N LEU A 201 -12.21 14.72 -7.84
CA LEU A 201 -11.98 13.40 -7.26
C LEU A 201 -13.28 12.58 -7.26
N GLU A 202 -13.14 11.28 -7.46
CA GLU A 202 -14.16 10.29 -7.20
C GLU A 202 -13.68 9.38 -6.06
N VAL A 203 -14.52 9.20 -5.05
CA VAL A 203 -14.24 8.39 -3.87
C VAL A 203 -15.25 7.26 -3.78
N ALA A 204 -14.77 6.05 -3.85
CA ALA A 204 -15.56 4.83 -3.69
C ALA A 204 -15.21 4.18 -2.34
N VAL A 205 -16.19 3.93 -1.49
CA VAL A 205 -16.01 3.25 -0.21
C VAL A 205 -17.11 2.22 -0.05
N LEU A 206 -16.75 1.01 0.38
CA LEU A 206 -17.72 -0.04 0.63
C LEU A 206 -18.63 0.35 1.80
N GLU A 207 -19.95 0.30 1.58
CA GLU A 207 -20.98 0.57 2.60
C GLU A 207 -20.82 1.91 3.35
N ILE A 208 -20.46 2.96 2.62
CA ILE A 208 -20.19 4.29 3.20
C ILE A 208 -21.45 4.91 3.83
N LYS A 209 -21.32 5.42 5.06
CA LYS A 209 -22.34 6.17 5.79
C LYS A 209 -22.22 7.69 5.54
N ASP A 210 -23.32 8.42 5.66
CA ASP A 210 -23.32 9.87 5.36
C ASP A 210 -22.41 10.68 6.29
N PHE A 211 -22.24 10.28 7.55
CA PHE A 211 -21.30 10.95 8.43
C PHE A 211 -19.84 10.75 7.98
N GLN A 212 -19.50 9.55 7.48
CA GLN A 212 -18.17 9.26 6.94
C GLN A 212 -17.87 10.07 5.68
N LYS A 213 -18.86 10.27 4.79
CA LYS A 213 -18.69 11.18 3.63
C LYS A 213 -18.32 12.59 4.09
N LYS A 214 -18.99 13.12 5.12
CA LYS A 214 -18.71 14.45 5.69
C LYS A 214 -17.31 14.52 6.31
N GLU A 215 -16.89 13.49 7.03
CA GLU A 215 -15.54 13.41 7.62
C GLU A 215 -14.46 13.37 6.55
N ILE A 216 -14.61 12.51 5.54
CA ILE A 216 -13.68 12.40 4.43
C ILE A 216 -13.56 13.75 3.70
N THR A 217 -14.69 14.36 3.36
CA THR A 217 -14.69 15.68 2.69
C THR A 217 -13.95 16.71 3.53
N LYS A 218 -14.23 16.79 4.84
CA LYS A 218 -13.54 17.70 5.76
C LYS A 218 -12.02 17.47 5.82
N GLU A 219 -11.55 16.23 5.77
CA GLU A 219 -10.11 15.94 5.77
C GLU A 219 -9.45 16.31 4.44
N PHE A 220 -10.13 16.11 3.32
CA PHE A 220 -9.67 16.63 2.03
C PHE A 220 -9.61 18.15 2.01
N ASP A 221 -10.64 18.84 2.52
CA ASP A 221 -10.67 20.29 2.61
C ASP A 221 -9.48 20.84 3.41
N LYS A 222 -9.19 20.24 4.58
CA LYS A 222 -8.01 20.58 5.38
C LYS A 222 -6.69 20.38 4.62
N LEU A 223 -6.58 19.26 3.88
CA LEU A 223 -5.41 18.98 3.07
C LEU A 223 -5.24 20.03 1.96
N PHE A 224 -6.32 20.34 1.26
CA PHE A 224 -6.32 21.30 0.16
C PHE A 224 -6.03 22.71 0.65
N GLU A 225 -6.65 23.16 1.74
CA GLU A 225 -6.36 24.45 2.39
C GLU A 225 -4.87 24.57 2.72
N LYS A 226 -4.29 23.56 3.38
CA LYS A 226 -2.86 23.52 3.73
C LYS A 226 -1.94 23.63 2.53
N LEU A 227 -2.36 23.12 1.37
CA LEU A 227 -1.57 23.12 0.13
C LEU A 227 -1.90 24.30 -0.79
N GLY A 228 -2.87 25.16 -0.42
CA GLY A 228 -3.34 26.28 -1.22
C GLY A 228 -4.08 25.85 -2.49
N ILE A 229 -4.73 24.67 -2.46
CA ILE A 229 -5.54 24.11 -3.54
C ILE A 229 -6.99 24.48 -3.27
N GLU A 230 -7.74 24.92 -4.30
CA GLU A 230 -9.14 25.30 -4.19
C GLU A 230 -9.98 24.71 -5.33
N GLY A 231 -11.29 24.65 -5.10
CA GLY A 231 -12.27 24.30 -6.13
C GLY A 231 -12.31 22.82 -6.49
N VAL A 232 -11.71 21.94 -5.69
CA VAL A 232 -11.75 20.49 -5.94
C VAL A 232 -13.11 19.93 -5.55
N LYS A 233 -13.78 19.28 -6.49
CA LYS A 233 -15.04 18.56 -6.25
C LYS A 233 -14.76 17.12 -5.86
N ILE A 234 -15.48 16.64 -4.85
CA ILE A 234 -15.39 15.26 -4.38
C ILE A 234 -16.74 14.58 -4.59
N ASP A 235 -16.79 13.66 -5.52
CA ASP A 235 -17.98 12.85 -5.78
C ASP A 235 -17.83 11.47 -5.13
N PHE A 236 -18.84 11.03 -4.39
CA PHE A 236 -18.87 9.66 -3.86
C PHE A 236 -19.58 8.75 -4.84
N ILE A 237 -18.88 7.70 -5.27
CA ILE A 237 -19.38 6.73 -6.24
C ILE A 237 -19.50 5.34 -5.61
N GLU A 238 -20.16 4.41 -6.29
CA GLU A 238 -20.29 3.01 -5.89
C GLU A 238 -18.90 2.33 -5.85
N TYR A 239 -18.66 1.53 -4.80
CA TYR A 239 -17.46 0.73 -4.68
C TYR A 239 -17.60 -0.56 -5.50
N ALA A 240 -16.96 -0.60 -6.65
CA ALA A 240 -16.98 -1.72 -7.58
C ALA A 240 -15.56 -2.08 -8.04
N PRO A 241 -14.73 -2.69 -7.19
CA PRO A 241 -13.37 -3.06 -7.55
C PRO A 241 -13.38 -4.18 -8.60
N GLU A 242 -12.42 -4.13 -9.53
CA GLU A 242 -12.20 -5.23 -10.46
C GLU A 242 -11.83 -6.51 -9.71
N LYS A 243 -12.47 -7.61 -10.06
CA LYS A 243 -12.17 -8.92 -9.48
C LYS A 243 -10.89 -9.47 -10.09
N ASN A 244 -10.13 -10.25 -9.30
CA ASN A 244 -8.94 -10.96 -9.75
C ASN A 244 -7.77 -10.07 -10.22
N VAL A 245 -7.72 -8.82 -9.78
CA VAL A 245 -6.57 -7.94 -9.97
C VAL A 245 -5.97 -7.53 -8.63
N LYS A 246 -4.70 -7.15 -8.66
CA LYS A 246 -4.00 -6.64 -7.47
C LYS A 246 -4.75 -5.42 -6.91
N LEU A 247 -5.01 -5.42 -5.62
CA LEU A 247 -5.66 -4.30 -4.94
C LEU A 247 -4.84 -3.02 -5.13
N ARG A 248 -5.45 -2.05 -5.77
CA ARG A 248 -4.94 -0.70 -5.90
C ARG A 248 -6.01 0.25 -5.37
N ARG A 249 -5.63 1.17 -4.51
CA ARG A 249 -6.55 2.08 -3.82
C ARG A 249 -6.54 3.50 -4.37
N ILE A 250 -5.46 3.91 -5.02
CA ILE A 250 -5.26 5.27 -5.54
C ILE A 250 -5.03 5.21 -7.04
N PHE A 251 -5.76 6.01 -7.79
CA PHE A 251 -5.70 5.99 -9.25
C PHE A 251 -5.67 7.42 -9.81
N GLN A 252 -4.60 7.77 -10.46
CA GLN A 252 -4.54 8.97 -11.26
C GLN A 252 -5.03 8.63 -12.68
N LYS A 253 -6.17 9.19 -13.08
CA LYS A 253 -6.82 8.93 -14.39
C LYS A 253 -6.68 10.08 -15.39
N ILE A 254 -6.09 11.21 -14.99
CA ILE A 254 -5.87 12.33 -15.91
C ILE A 254 -4.92 11.87 -17.01
N LYS A 255 -5.38 11.89 -18.26
CA LYS A 255 -4.51 11.66 -19.40
C LYS A 255 -3.50 12.82 -19.45
N LYS A 256 -2.23 12.52 -19.25
CA LYS A 256 -1.17 13.46 -19.58
C LYS A 256 -1.18 13.59 -21.11
N GLU A 257 -1.68 14.69 -21.62
CA GLU A 257 -1.27 15.13 -22.94
C GLU A 257 0.22 15.47 -22.82
N LEU A 258 1.05 14.58 -23.35
CA LEU A 258 2.49 14.73 -23.48
C LEU A 258 2.81 15.65 -24.63
#